data_bdf181f0442afabde6e1cbd41f92c63e
#
_entry.id   bdf181f0442afabde6e1cbd41f92c63e
#
_cell.length_a   1.000
_cell.length_b   1.000
_cell.length_c   1.000
_cell.angle_alpha   90.00
_cell.angle_beta   90.00
_cell.angle_gamma   90.00
#
_symmetry.space_group_name_H-M   'P 1'
#
loop_
_entity.id
_entity.type
_entity.pdbx_description
1 polymer ?
#
loop_
_entity_poly.entity_id
_entity_poly.type
_entity_poly.pdbx_seq_one_letter_code
_entity_poly.pdbx_strand_id
1 'polypeptide(L)'
;WLLFSAMEYRAGKLLLTLKRIHTIAQLDLESGKLDWVLAPKSIWQDTELEAIALKTEGADIEMGRPDKAVWMDEHELLIYSTGTKGAVDGGYNDAEHSAVLRVSIDEAAGTYVQESKKDCLKTMQFGSALYTKEYNKYFHLTGITQDRTTELHSQIQLVNGENGEVEKTFKLTK
;
A
#
# COMPACT_ATOMS: atom_id res chain seq x y z
N TRP A 1 -15.31 -9.97 6.00
CA TRP A 1 -15.43 -10.16 4.58
C TRP A 1 -14.53 -9.20 3.80
N LEU A 2 -14.80 -7.91 3.79
CA LEU A 2 -13.88 -6.88 3.36
C LEU A 2 -13.04 -6.50 4.58
N LEU A 3 -11.77 -6.84 4.62
CA LEU A 3 -10.88 -6.40 5.68
C LEU A 3 -10.39 -4.99 5.33
N PHE A 4 -11.02 -3.99 5.93
CA PHE A 4 -10.51 -2.62 5.92
C PHE A 4 -9.31 -2.57 6.85
N SER A 5 -8.15 -2.22 6.32
CA SER A 5 -6.92 -2.09 7.11
C SER A 5 -6.62 -0.64 7.46
N ALA A 6 -7.00 0.30 6.63
CA ALA A 6 -6.86 1.72 6.89
C ALA A 6 -7.92 2.56 6.15
N MET A 7 -8.18 3.75 6.67
CA MET A 7 -8.98 4.79 6.02
C MET A 7 -8.31 6.16 6.23
N GLU A 8 -8.41 7.00 5.23
CA GLU A 8 -7.99 8.40 5.31
C GLU A 8 -9.09 9.30 4.74
N TYR A 9 -9.44 10.36 5.47
CA TYR A 9 -10.40 11.38 5.01
C TYR A 9 -9.66 12.57 4.42
N ARG A 10 -10.09 13.00 3.25
CA ARG A 10 -9.58 14.21 2.62
C ARG A 10 -10.62 14.85 1.71
N ALA A 11 -10.94 16.12 1.96
CA ALA A 11 -11.77 16.95 1.09
C ALA A 11 -13.08 16.29 0.61
N GLY A 12 -13.85 15.69 1.51
CA GLY A 12 -15.12 15.02 1.17
C GLY A 12 -15.00 13.61 0.62
N LYS A 13 -13.79 13.08 0.55
CA LYS A 13 -13.49 11.75 0.04
C LYS A 13 -12.88 10.84 1.12
N LEU A 14 -13.14 9.54 1.03
CA LEU A 14 -12.45 8.53 1.83
C LEU A 14 -11.57 7.66 0.95
N LEU A 15 -10.29 7.62 1.29
CA LEU A 15 -9.36 6.62 0.76
C LEU A 15 -9.47 5.36 1.62
N LEU A 16 -9.82 4.26 1.02
CA LEU A 16 -10.07 2.97 1.68
C LEU A 16 -8.97 1.98 1.31
N THR A 17 -8.33 1.38 2.30
CA THR A 17 -7.37 0.29 2.08
C THR A 17 -8.04 -1.05 2.36
N LEU A 18 -8.24 -1.85 1.32
CA LEU A 18 -8.98 -3.12 1.33
C LEU A 18 -8.01 -4.29 1.21
N LYS A 19 -7.38 -4.63 2.33
CA LYS A 19 -6.27 -5.58 2.39
C LYS A 19 -6.57 -6.93 1.75
N ARG A 20 -7.75 -7.50 2.03
CA ARG A 20 -8.09 -8.87 1.62
C ARG A 20 -8.30 -9.01 0.11
N ILE A 21 -8.73 -7.95 -0.53
CA ILE A 21 -8.98 -7.92 -1.97
C ILE A 21 -7.94 -7.10 -2.73
N HIS A 22 -6.76 -6.87 -2.12
CA HIS A 22 -5.61 -6.22 -2.74
C HIS A 22 -5.91 -4.86 -3.39
N THR A 23 -6.81 -4.07 -2.80
CA THR A 23 -7.36 -2.88 -3.43
C THR A 23 -7.23 -1.65 -2.56
N ILE A 24 -6.96 -0.53 -3.18
CA ILE A 24 -7.19 0.82 -2.66
C ILE A 24 -8.39 1.37 -3.43
N ALA A 25 -9.29 2.06 -2.74
CA ALA A 25 -10.46 2.67 -3.37
C ALA A 25 -10.70 4.08 -2.85
N GLN A 26 -11.22 4.97 -3.68
CA GLN A 26 -11.70 6.27 -3.25
C GLN A 26 -13.23 6.29 -3.31
N LEU A 27 -13.83 6.68 -2.19
CA LEU A 27 -15.26 6.85 -2.03
C LEU A 27 -15.59 8.35 -1.90
N ASP A 28 -16.48 8.83 -2.73
CA ASP A 28 -17.06 10.15 -2.58
C ASP A 28 -18.18 10.11 -1.54
N LEU A 29 -18.06 10.94 -0.49
CA LEU A 29 -19.02 10.93 0.62
C LEU A 29 -20.34 11.60 0.31
N GLU A 30 -20.37 12.52 -0.65
CA GLU A 30 -21.60 13.20 -1.04
C GLU A 30 -22.51 12.28 -1.87
N SER A 31 -21.94 11.62 -2.86
CA SER A 31 -22.67 10.70 -3.74
C SER A 31 -22.81 9.28 -3.17
N GLY A 32 -21.95 8.90 -2.23
CA GLY A 32 -21.85 7.54 -1.71
C GLY A 32 -21.31 6.52 -2.73
N LYS A 33 -20.66 6.98 -3.82
CA LYS A 33 -20.14 6.14 -4.89
C LYS A 33 -18.61 6.05 -4.86
N LEU A 34 -18.08 4.94 -5.35
CA LEU A 34 -16.65 4.84 -5.62
C LEU A 34 -16.31 5.71 -6.85
N ASP A 35 -15.29 6.54 -6.70
CA ASP A 35 -14.72 7.29 -7.82
C ASP A 35 -13.83 6.40 -8.67
N TRP A 36 -12.95 5.65 -8.01
CA TRP A 36 -12.01 4.74 -8.63
C TRP A 36 -11.56 3.63 -7.69
N VAL A 37 -10.99 2.59 -8.28
CA VAL A 37 -10.27 1.52 -7.58
C VAL A 37 -8.87 1.35 -8.18
N LEU A 38 -7.87 1.11 -7.32
CA LEU A 38 -6.49 0.79 -7.69
C LEU A 38 -6.15 -0.60 -7.16
N ALA A 39 -5.82 -1.51 -8.06
CA ALA A 39 -5.41 -2.88 -7.74
C ALA A 39 -4.64 -3.48 -8.91
N PRO A 40 -3.97 -4.64 -8.73
CA PRO A 40 -3.50 -5.42 -9.86
C PRO A 40 -4.65 -5.71 -10.84
N LYS A 41 -4.39 -5.59 -12.13
CA LYS A 41 -5.40 -5.70 -13.20
C LYS A 41 -6.26 -6.95 -13.09
N SER A 42 -5.67 -8.07 -12.69
CA SER A 42 -6.37 -9.36 -12.55
C SER A 42 -7.45 -9.36 -11.47
N ILE A 43 -7.49 -8.37 -10.56
CA ILE A 43 -8.47 -8.32 -9.46
C ILE A 43 -9.84 -7.88 -9.95
N TRP A 44 -9.91 -6.88 -10.82
CA TRP A 44 -11.18 -6.29 -11.28
C TRP A 44 -11.50 -6.55 -12.73
N GLN A 45 -10.61 -7.22 -13.46
CA GLN A 45 -10.87 -7.63 -14.84
C GLN A 45 -12.15 -8.47 -14.92
N ASP A 46 -12.99 -8.20 -15.92
CA ASP A 46 -14.26 -8.87 -16.16
C ASP A 46 -15.30 -8.70 -15.02
N THR A 47 -15.16 -7.64 -14.20
CA THR A 47 -16.14 -7.27 -13.16
C THR A 47 -16.76 -5.90 -13.43
N GLU A 48 -17.85 -5.57 -12.71
CA GLU A 48 -18.48 -4.24 -12.80
C GLU A 48 -17.55 -3.09 -12.38
N LEU A 49 -16.57 -3.37 -11.52
CA LEU A 49 -15.60 -2.37 -11.05
C LEU A 49 -14.48 -2.10 -12.05
N GLU A 50 -14.35 -2.89 -13.11
CA GLU A 50 -13.37 -2.63 -14.17
C GLU A 50 -13.57 -1.26 -14.84
N ALA A 51 -14.81 -0.78 -14.90
CA ALA A 51 -15.15 0.51 -15.50
C ALA A 51 -14.54 1.71 -14.74
N ILE A 52 -14.30 1.56 -13.43
CA ILE A 52 -13.71 2.57 -12.55
C ILE A 52 -12.32 2.19 -12.06
N ALA A 53 -11.76 1.08 -12.55
CA ALA A 53 -10.40 0.69 -12.22
C ALA A 53 -9.41 1.61 -12.92
N LEU A 54 -8.48 2.16 -12.16
CA LEU A 54 -7.38 2.96 -12.70
C LEU A 54 -6.52 2.11 -13.63
N LYS A 55 -6.08 2.68 -14.73
CA LYS A 55 -5.32 2.01 -15.79
C LYS A 55 -3.87 2.48 -15.79
N THR A 56 -2.99 1.66 -16.30
CA THR A 56 -1.59 2.02 -16.56
C THR A 56 -1.21 1.68 -17.98
N GLU A 57 -0.35 2.50 -18.58
CA GLU A 57 0.30 2.21 -19.86
C GLU A 57 1.59 1.41 -19.67
N GLY A 58 2.07 1.31 -18.43
CA GLY A 58 3.29 0.61 -18.05
C GLY A 58 3.06 -0.77 -17.45
N ALA A 59 3.98 -1.18 -16.58
CA ALA A 59 3.83 -2.40 -15.80
C ALA A 59 2.67 -2.27 -14.80
N ASP A 60 2.00 -3.40 -14.56
CA ASP A 60 0.95 -3.47 -13.54
C ASP A 60 1.50 -3.17 -12.14
N ILE A 61 0.62 -2.71 -11.24
CA ILE A 61 1.04 -2.39 -9.88
C ILE A 61 1.49 -3.64 -9.13
N GLU A 62 2.64 -3.54 -8.52
CA GLU A 62 3.22 -4.62 -7.70
C GLU A 62 2.71 -4.57 -6.26
N MET A 63 1.42 -4.50 -6.08
CA MET A 63 0.77 -4.40 -4.78
C MET A 63 0.09 -5.72 -4.41
N GLY A 64 0.39 -6.21 -3.20
CA GLY A 64 -0.31 -7.36 -2.62
C GLY A 64 -0.65 -7.11 -1.15
N ARG A 65 -1.90 -7.28 -0.76
CA ARG A 65 -2.38 -7.14 0.62
C ARG A 65 -1.95 -5.81 1.27
N PRO A 66 -2.40 -4.67 0.77
CA PRO A 66 -2.03 -3.37 1.32
C PRO A 66 -2.53 -3.26 2.77
N ASP A 67 -1.66 -2.82 3.68
CA ASP A 67 -2.02 -2.53 5.06
C ASP A 67 -2.43 -1.07 5.23
N LYS A 68 -1.83 -0.17 4.45
CA LYS A 68 -2.11 1.25 4.54
C LYS A 68 -1.83 1.94 3.21
N ALA A 69 -2.73 2.82 2.82
CA ALA A 69 -2.49 3.83 1.80
C ALA A 69 -2.79 5.21 2.39
N VAL A 70 -1.98 6.20 2.04
CA VAL A 70 -2.16 7.60 2.41
C VAL A 70 -1.80 8.50 1.25
N TRP A 71 -2.46 9.65 1.15
CA TRP A 71 -2.08 10.70 0.22
C TRP A 71 -0.81 11.42 0.71
N MET A 72 0.20 11.49 -0.15
CA MET A 72 1.40 12.31 0.10
C MET A 72 1.17 13.76 -0.32
N ASP A 73 0.42 13.94 -1.41
CA ASP A 73 -0.03 15.24 -1.94
C ASP A 73 -1.34 15.04 -2.74
N GLU A 74 -1.65 15.93 -3.67
CA GLU A 74 -2.91 15.89 -4.45
C GLU A 74 -2.97 14.74 -5.45
N HIS A 75 -1.83 14.20 -5.86
CA HIS A 75 -1.73 13.24 -6.95
C HIS A 75 -0.92 12.00 -6.61
N GLU A 76 -0.32 11.92 -5.43
CA GLU A 76 0.59 10.83 -5.09
C GLU A 76 0.17 10.08 -3.82
N LEU A 77 0.09 8.76 -3.93
CA LEU A 77 -0.14 7.84 -2.82
C LEU A 77 1.16 7.20 -2.34
N LEU A 78 1.25 7.01 -1.03
CA LEU A 78 2.18 6.10 -0.39
C LEU A 78 1.40 4.86 0.07
N ILE A 79 1.82 3.68 -0.39
CA ILE A 79 1.14 2.43 -0.07
C ILE A 79 2.12 1.48 0.62
N TYR A 80 1.76 0.99 1.79
CA TYR A 80 2.46 -0.12 2.44
C TYR A 80 1.79 -1.44 2.04
N SER A 81 2.55 -2.28 1.34
CA SER A 81 2.13 -3.60 0.86
C SER A 81 2.83 -4.70 1.65
N THR A 82 2.09 -5.60 2.27
CA THR A 82 2.66 -6.74 3.02
C THR A 82 3.08 -7.89 2.11
N GLY A 83 2.69 -7.87 0.86
CA GLY A 83 3.07 -8.87 -0.13
C GLY A 83 3.01 -8.36 -1.55
N THR A 84 3.95 -8.82 -2.37
CA THR A 84 4.11 -8.39 -3.76
C THR A 84 3.53 -9.36 -4.77
N LYS A 85 3.14 -10.56 -4.35
CA LYS A 85 2.44 -11.52 -5.20
C LYS A 85 1.11 -11.87 -4.53
N GLY A 86 0.05 -11.29 -5.04
CA GLY A 86 -1.30 -11.62 -4.63
C GLY A 86 -1.64 -13.04 -5.05
N ALA A 87 -1.68 -13.97 -4.12
CA ALA A 87 -2.51 -15.13 -4.32
C ALA A 87 -3.95 -14.70 -4.09
N VAL A 88 -4.75 -14.70 -5.13
CA VAL A 88 -6.20 -14.46 -5.08
C VAL A 88 -6.89 -15.48 -4.18
N ASP A 89 -6.23 -16.59 -3.90
CA ASP A 89 -6.78 -17.78 -3.25
C ASP A 89 -6.61 -17.83 -1.73
N GLY A 90 -6.39 -16.69 -1.05
CA GLY A 90 -6.34 -16.68 0.42
C GLY A 90 -5.12 -17.38 1.02
N GLY A 91 -4.16 -17.80 0.21
CA GLY A 91 -2.87 -18.31 0.65
C GLY A 91 -2.10 -17.27 1.45
N TYR A 92 -1.32 -17.72 2.42
CA TYR A 92 -0.37 -16.87 3.11
C TYR A 92 0.62 -16.32 2.09
N ASN A 93 0.92 -15.04 2.25
CA ASN A 93 1.83 -14.30 1.42
C ASN A 93 3.20 -14.99 1.31
N ASP A 94 3.51 -15.53 0.14
CA ASP A 94 4.82 -16.14 -0.17
C ASP A 94 5.87 -15.11 -0.59
N ALA A 95 5.53 -13.81 -0.58
CA ALA A 95 6.50 -12.77 -0.88
C ALA A 95 7.63 -12.79 0.16
N GLU A 96 8.85 -12.66 -0.29
CA GLU A 96 10.02 -12.61 0.58
C GLU A 96 10.10 -11.31 1.38
N HIS A 97 9.51 -10.22 0.84
CA HIS A 97 9.57 -8.88 1.40
C HIS A 97 8.19 -8.21 1.41
N SER A 98 7.97 -7.33 2.37
CA SER A 98 6.99 -6.27 2.26
C SER A 98 7.58 -5.13 1.44
N ALA A 99 6.74 -4.22 0.94
CA ALA A 99 7.22 -3.10 0.15
C ALA A 99 6.45 -1.82 0.45
N VAL A 100 7.10 -0.69 0.20
CA VAL A 100 6.48 0.61 0.12
C VAL A 100 6.48 1.06 -1.33
N LEU A 101 5.30 1.42 -1.81
CA LEU A 101 5.06 1.88 -3.18
C LEU A 101 4.73 3.37 -3.15
N ARG A 102 5.27 4.11 -4.11
CA ARG A 102 4.79 5.45 -4.48
C ARG A 102 4.06 5.33 -5.79
N VAL A 103 2.85 5.88 -5.84
CA VAL A 103 1.97 5.76 -7.00
C VAL A 103 1.37 7.12 -7.31
N SER A 104 1.65 7.65 -8.48
CA SER A 104 0.99 8.84 -9.01
C SER A 104 -0.35 8.46 -9.62
N ILE A 105 -1.37 9.28 -9.38
CA ILE A 105 -2.73 9.09 -9.89
C ILE A 105 -3.15 10.34 -10.67
N ASP A 106 -3.64 10.13 -11.88
CA ASP A 106 -4.39 11.10 -12.64
C ASP A 106 -5.88 10.71 -12.60
N GLU A 107 -6.62 11.31 -11.66
CA GLU A 107 -8.05 11.02 -11.49
C GLU A 107 -8.87 11.42 -12.73
N ALA A 108 -8.47 12.49 -13.44
CA ALA A 108 -9.18 12.98 -14.62
C ALA A 108 -9.01 12.03 -15.81
N ALA A 109 -7.82 11.47 -15.99
CA ALA A 109 -7.54 10.49 -17.02
C ALA A 109 -7.94 9.05 -16.60
N GLY A 110 -8.16 8.80 -15.31
CA GLY A 110 -8.41 7.47 -14.78
C GLY A 110 -7.17 6.55 -14.87
N THR A 111 -5.98 7.13 -14.67
CA THR A 111 -4.72 6.40 -14.84
C THR A 111 -3.82 6.50 -13.60
N TYR A 112 -2.84 5.58 -13.53
CA TYR A 112 -1.82 5.59 -12.51
C TYR A 112 -0.44 5.23 -13.07
N VAL A 113 0.60 5.65 -12.33
CA VAL A 113 1.99 5.24 -12.56
C VAL A 113 2.60 4.82 -11.23
N GLN A 114 3.20 3.63 -11.18
CA GLN A 114 4.02 3.22 -10.06
C GLN A 114 5.40 3.86 -10.17
N GLU A 115 5.62 4.94 -9.42
CA GLU A 115 6.86 5.75 -9.45
C GLU A 115 8.04 5.01 -8.83
N SER A 116 7.78 4.29 -7.75
CA SER A 116 8.83 3.52 -7.08
C SER A 116 8.26 2.39 -6.24
N LYS A 117 9.13 1.40 -6.00
CA LYS A 117 8.94 0.33 -5.04
C LYS A 117 10.21 0.17 -4.23
N LYS A 118 10.06 0.16 -2.91
CA LYS A 118 11.17 -0.09 -1.99
C LYS A 118 10.83 -1.28 -1.11
N ASP A 119 11.60 -2.34 -1.25
CA ASP A 119 11.43 -3.52 -0.42
C ASP A 119 11.85 -3.22 1.02
N CYS A 120 11.14 -3.79 1.95
CA CYS A 120 11.40 -3.70 3.38
C CYS A 120 11.24 -5.06 4.04
N LEU A 121 11.56 -5.15 5.34
CA LEU A 121 11.43 -6.40 6.06
C LEU A 121 10.01 -6.96 5.96
N LYS A 122 9.93 -8.26 5.75
CA LYS A 122 8.66 -8.95 5.65
C LYS A 122 7.83 -8.78 6.91
N THR A 123 6.63 -8.28 6.73
CA THR A 123 5.64 -8.08 7.78
C THR A 123 4.42 -8.93 7.47
N MET A 124 3.97 -9.71 8.43
CA MET A 124 2.75 -10.49 8.24
C MET A 124 1.49 -9.65 8.45
N GLN A 125 1.53 -8.72 9.39
CA GLN A 125 0.40 -7.85 9.76
C GLN A 125 0.89 -6.54 10.36
N PHE A 126 0.03 -5.50 10.25
CA PHE A 126 0.21 -4.20 10.90
C PHE A 126 1.43 -3.40 10.42
N GLY A 127 1.77 -3.52 9.15
CA GLY A 127 2.78 -2.67 8.54
C GLY A 127 2.23 -1.27 8.24
N SER A 128 3.10 -0.29 8.26
CA SER A 128 2.78 1.09 7.90
C SER A 128 3.99 1.80 7.34
N ALA A 129 3.76 2.81 6.53
CA ALA A 129 4.79 3.72 6.08
C ALA A 129 4.35 5.17 6.28
N LEU A 130 5.33 6.03 6.54
CA LEU A 130 5.21 7.48 6.53
C LEU A 130 6.36 8.04 5.72
N TYR A 131 6.07 9.00 4.86
CA TYR A 131 7.08 9.76 4.13
C TYR A 131 7.15 11.19 4.64
N THR A 132 8.36 11.70 4.82
CA THR A 132 8.61 13.09 5.17
C THR A 132 9.28 13.77 3.99
N LYS A 133 8.53 14.62 3.28
CA LYS A 133 9.01 15.31 2.08
C LYS A 133 10.19 16.25 2.39
N GLU A 134 10.15 16.93 3.55
CA GLU A 134 11.19 17.84 4.00
C GLU A 134 12.58 17.19 4.10
N TYR A 135 12.63 15.92 4.53
CA TYR A 135 13.88 15.19 4.72
C TYR A 135 14.13 14.13 3.65
N ASN A 136 13.20 13.94 2.73
CA ASN A 136 13.20 12.84 1.76
C ASN A 136 13.47 11.48 2.44
N LYS A 137 12.71 11.19 3.49
CA LYS A 137 12.87 9.97 4.31
C LYS A 137 11.56 9.21 4.41
N TYR A 138 11.70 7.88 4.45
CA TYR A 138 10.60 6.98 4.81
C TYR A 138 10.80 6.45 6.22
N PHE A 139 9.71 6.38 6.97
CA PHE A 139 9.64 5.59 8.19
C PHE A 139 8.81 4.35 7.88
N HIS A 140 9.42 3.18 7.97
CA HIS A 140 8.71 1.91 7.83
C HIS A 140 8.48 1.33 9.22
N LEU A 141 7.22 1.16 9.58
CA LEU A 141 6.84 0.39 10.75
C LEU A 141 6.60 -1.05 10.30
N THR A 142 7.46 -1.95 10.72
CA THR A 142 7.23 -3.38 10.58
C THR A 142 6.56 -3.89 11.84
N GLY A 143 5.35 -4.41 11.68
CA GLY A 143 4.62 -5.03 12.78
C GLY A 143 5.15 -6.42 13.11
N ILE A 144 4.29 -7.43 13.06
CA ILE A 144 4.69 -8.81 13.36
C ILE A 144 5.54 -9.36 12.21
N THR A 145 6.83 -9.63 12.47
CA THR A 145 7.72 -10.32 11.53
C THR A 145 7.50 -11.84 11.55
N GLN A 146 7.90 -12.52 10.49
CA GLN A 146 7.57 -13.94 10.28
C GLN A 146 8.41 -14.92 11.11
N ASP A 147 9.40 -14.48 11.84
CA ASP A 147 10.20 -15.40 12.66
C ASP A 147 9.36 -15.90 13.84
N ARG A 148 8.73 -17.06 13.63
CA ARG A 148 7.88 -17.72 14.65
C ARG A 148 8.68 -18.35 15.78
N THR A 149 10.00 -18.37 15.69
CA THR A 149 10.86 -19.07 16.64
C THR A 149 11.44 -18.16 17.71
N THR A 150 11.37 -16.85 17.48
CA THR A 150 11.91 -15.85 18.39
C THR A 150 10.90 -14.73 18.59
N GLU A 151 11.04 -14.03 19.67
CA GLU A 151 10.19 -12.93 20.15
C GLU A 151 9.59 -12.03 19.06
N LEU A 152 8.30 -11.74 19.16
CA LEU A 152 7.58 -10.80 18.29
C LEU A 152 8.24 -9.42 18.40
N HIS A 153 9.04 -9.09 17.41
CA HIS A 153 9.69 -7.78 17.35
C HIS A 153 8.95 -6.88 16.37
N SER A 154 8.50 -5.74 16.84
CA SER A 154 8.17 -4.62 15.97
C SER A 154 9.39 -3.71 15.87
N GLN A 155 9.59 -3.12 14.70
CA GLN A 155 10.67 -2.15 14.51
C GLN A 155 10.25 -1.01 13.59
N ILE A 156 10.90 0.12 13.81
CA ILE A 156 10.79 1.26 12.91
C ILE A 156 12.13 1.39 12.18
N GLN A 157 12.08 1.45 10.87
CA GLN A 157 13.24 1.73 10.03
C GLN A 157 13.13 3.13 9.44
N LEU A 158 14.19 3.91 9.56
CA LEU A 158 14.39 5.14 8.81
C LEU A 158 15.14 4.80 7.53
N VAL A 159 14.55 5.12 6.40
CA VAL A 159 15.06 4.75 5.07
C VAL A 159 15.27 6.00 4.24
N ASN A 160 16.41 6.08 3.57
CA ASN A 160 16.72 7.16 2.65
C ASN A 160 15.79 7.12 1.42
N GLY A 161 15.18 8.26 1.10
CA GLY A 161 14.23 8.37 -0.01
C GLY A 161 14.86 8.23 -1.39
N GLU A 162 16.15 8.56 -1.55
CA GLU A 162 16.84 8.50 -2.83
C GLU A 162 17.29 7.08 -3.17
N ASN A 163 18.07 6.48 -2.27
CA ASN A 163 18.74 5.20 -2.54
C ASN A 163 18.06 3.99 -1.89
N GLY A 164 17.12 4.19 -0.97
CA GLY A 164 16.41 3.12 -0.28
C GLY A 164 17.21 2.44 0.84
N GLU A 165 18.38 2.98 1.21
CA GLU A 165 19.19 2.42 2.29
C GLU A 165 18.56 2.66 3.66
N VAL A 166 18.63 1.65 4.52
CA VAL A 166 18.21 1.76 5.92
C VAL A 166 19.29 2.52 6.70
N GLU A 167 18.99 3.74 7.10
CA GLU A 167 19.90 4.58 7.86
C GLU A 167 19.87 4.28 9.36
N LYS A 168 18.70 3.90 9.87
CA LYS A 168 18.53 3.61 11.29
C LYS A 168 17.39 2.62 11.54
N THR A 169 17.59 1.75 12.50
CA THR A 169 16.56 0.81 12.97
C THR A 169 16.34 1.00 14.47
N PHE A 170 15.09 1.19 14.85
CA PHE A 170 14.64 1.23 16.24
C PHE A 170 13.88 -0.06 16.52
N LYS A 171 14.41 -0.89 17.42
CA LYS A 171 13.70 -2.10 17.87
C LYS A 171 12.78 -1.74 19.02
N LEU A 172 11.52 -2.14 18.88
CA LEU A 172 10.52 -2.01 19.94
C LEU A 172 10.49 -3.35 20.68
N THR A 173 11.28 -3.44 21.74
CA THR A 173 11.29 -4.60 22.63
C THR A 173 10.33 -4.36 23.79
N LYS A 174 9.67 -5.43 24.24
CA LYS A 174 9.00 -5.43 25.56
C LYS A 174 10.03 -5.44 26.66
#